data_5d8539d31c4043d355875cd24225662e
#
_entry.id   5d8539d31c4043d355875cd24225662e
#
_cell.length_a   1.000
_cell.length_b   1.000
_cell.length_c   1.000
_cell.angle_alpha   90.00
_cell.angle_beta   90.00
_cell.angle_gamma   90.00
#
_symmetry.space_group_name_H-M   'P 1'
#
loop_
_entity.id
_entity.type
_entity.pdbx_description
1 polymer ?
#
loop_
_entity_poly.entity_id
_entity_poly.type
_entity_poly.pdbx_seq_one_letter_code
_entity_poly.pdbx_strand_id
1 'polypeptide(L)'
;PEGKLSPRLAALKPGDEVQVVSEAAGFFVLEEVPDCDTLWMLATGTAIGPYLSILEEGKDLDRFENLVLVHAARYAADLSYLPQMQALEARYAGKLRIQSVVSRETAPGMLTGRIPFLIETGALEEAVGLPMTTDTSHVMLCGNPQMVRDTQQLLKETRQMTKHLRRRPGHMTAEHYW
;
A
#
# COMPACT_ATOMS: atom_id res chain seq x y z
N PRO A 1 9.00 -11.95 15.17
CA PRO A 1 10.05 -11.34 14.38
C PRO A 1 11.23 -10.98 15.26
N GLU A 2 12.39 -11.48 14.91
CA GLU A 2 13.64 -11.25 15.64
C GLU A 2 14.35 -9.97 15.19
N GLY A 3 13.63 -8.86 15.15
CA GLY A 3 14.20 -7.56 14.85
C GLY A 3 14.92 -6.96 16.07
N LYS A 4 15.94 -6.13 15.85
CA LYS A 4 16.65 -5.44 16.95
C LYS A 4 15.83 -4.31 17.58
N LEU A 5 14.97 -3.65 16.81
CA LEU A 5 14.20 -2.46 17.25
C LEU A 5 12.78 -2.83 17.69
N SER A 6 12.05 -3.63 16.92
CA SER A 6 10.64 -3.94 17.18
C SER A 6 10.36 -4.52 18.58
N PRO A 7 11.18 -5.45 19.14
CA PRO A 7 10.98 -5.92 20.50
C PRO A 7 11.18 -4.82 21.56
N ARG A 8 12.10 -3.89 21.30
CA ARG A 8 12.33 -2.75 22.22
C ARG A 8 11.16 -1.77 22.21
N LEU A 9 10.62 -1.47 21.01
CA LEU A 9 9.43 -0.63 20.90
C LEU A 9 8.20 -1.29 21.53
N ALA A 10 8.02 -2.60 21.34
CA ALA A 10 6.92 -3.35 21.93
C ALA A 10 6.96 -3.43 23.47
N ALA A 11 8.14 -3.23 24.09
CA ALA A 11 8.31 -3.22 25.53
C ALA A 11 7.99 -1.86 26.17
N LEU A 12 7.84 -0.79 25.39
CA LEU A 12 7.56 0.55 25.88
C LEU A 12 6.16 0.65 26.49
N LYS A 13 6.04 1.49 27.49
CA LYS A 13 4.79 1.79 28.22
C LYS A 13 4.44 3.27 28.05
N PRO A 14 3.18 3.66 28.24
CA PRO A 14 2.80 5.07 28.30
C PRO A 14 3.66 5.85 29.30
N GLY A 15 4.30 6.91 28.83
CA GLY A 15 5.25 7.72 29.63
C GLY A 15 6.73 7.44 29.33
N ASP A 16 7.06 6.36 28.64
CA ASP A 16 8.43 6.10 28.18
C ASP A 16 8.81 7.04 27.02
N GLU A 17 10.08 7.43 26.97
CA GLU A 17 10.61 8.32 25.95
C GLU A 17 11.28 7.53 24.82
N VAL A 18 11.10 8.00 23.58
CA VAL A 18 11.80 7.52 22.39
C VAL A 18 12.49 8.68 21.68
N GLN A 19 13.67 8.41 21.13
CA GLN A 19 14.37 9.38 20.30
C GLN A 19 13.93 9.17 18.84
N VAL A 20 13.41 10.23 18.22
CA VAL A 20 13.03 10.25 16.81
C VAL A 20 13.93 11.25 16.09
N VAL A 21 14.43 10.86 14.91
CA VAL A 21 15.22 11.76 14.06
C VAL A 21 14.31 12.89 13.58
N SER A 22 14.77 14.13 13.69
CA SER A 22 13.99 15.33 13.31
C SER A 22 13.80 15.48 11.81
N GLU A 23 14.72 14.91 11.02
CA GLU A 23 14.66 14.98 9.55
C GLU A 23 14.21 13.64 8.99
N ALA A 24 13.11 13.66 8.23
CA ALA A 24 12.67 12.51 7.45
C ALA A 24 13.60 12.32 6.24
N ALA A 25 13.93 11.06 5.93
CA ALA A 25 14.74 10.70 4.77
C ALA A 25 14.04 9.61 3.97
N GLY A 26 14.22 9.62 2.64
CA GLY A 26 13.66 8.62 1.74
C GLY A 26 12.99 9.25 0.53
N PHE A 27 12.51 8.38 -0.37
CA PHE A 27 11.90 8.77 -1.64
C PHE A 27 10.54 8.08 -1.88
N PHE A 28 9.98 7.51 -0.84
CA PHE A 28 8.64 6.89 -0.92
C PHE A 28 7.57 7.93 -0.59
N VAL A 29 7.53 8.95 -1.44
CA VAL A 29 6.70 10.15 -1.28
C VAL A 29 5.93 10.44 -2.56
N LEU A 30 4.82 11.19 -2.46
CA LEU A 30 3.96 11.49 -3.62
C LEU A 30 4.65 12.34 -4.68
N GLU A 31 5.58 13.20 -4.30
CA GLU A 31 6.35 14.04 -5.22
C GLU A 31 7.19 13.21 -6.22
N GLU A 32 7.52 11.98 -5.88
CA GLU A 32 8.23 11.06 -6.78
C GLU A 32 7.26 10.25 -7.67
N VAL A 33 5.95 10.33 -7.47
CA VAL A 33 4.96 9.61 -8.28
C VAL A 33 4.66 10.40 -9.53
N PRO A 34 4.82 9.83 -10.75
CA PRO A 34 4.42 10.48 -12.00
C PRO A 34 2.93 10.77 -12.06
N ASP A 35 2.53 11.67 -12.95
CA ASP A 35 1.12 11.91 -13.21
C ASP A 35 0.44 10.65 -13.72
N CYS A 36 -0.71 10.34 -13.14
CA CYS A 36 -1.55 9.20 -13.51
C CYS A 36 -2.97 9.43 -13.01
N ASP A 37 -3.94 8.72 -13.58
CA ASP A 37 -5.34 8.84 -13.17
C ASP A 37 -5.60 8.08 -11.85
N THR A 38 -5.00 6.90 -11.70
CA THR A 38 -5.23 6.01 -10.56
C THR A 38 -3.95 5.68 -9.81
N LEU A 39 -3.91 6.07 -8.54
CA LEU A 39 -2.84 5.69 -7.62
C LEU A 39 -3.22 4.43 -6.84
N TRP A 40 -2.50 3.34 -7.06
CA TRP A 40 -2.63 2.09 -6.31
C TRP A 40 -1.61 2.03 -5.18
N MET A 41 -2.06 1.91 -3.94
CA MET A 41 -1.25 1.81 -2.73
C MET A 41 -1.42 0.40 -2.15
N LEU A 42 -0.44 -0.49 -2.36
CA LEU A 42 -0.52 -1.90 -1.97
C LEU A 42 0.38 -2.16 -0.77
N ALA A 43 -0.23 -2.54 0.36
CA ALA A 43 0.47 -2.76 1.63
C ALA A 43 0.30 -4.16 2.19
N THR A 44 1.32 -4.64 2.90
CA THR A 44 1.20 -5.81 3.78
C THR A 44 1.56 -5.47 5.22
N GLY A 45 0.72 -5.91 6.17
CA GLY A 45 0.96 -5.73 7.60
C GLY A 45 1.14 -4.27 8.01
N THR A 46 2.17 -3.98 8.79
CA THR A 46 2.45 -2.64 9.31
C THR A 46 2.90 -1.63 8.25
N ALA A 47 3.23 -2.08 7.05
CA ALA A 47 3.64 -1.21 5.95
C ALA A 47 2.50 -0.38 5.33
N ILE A 48 1.31 -0.46 5.89
CA ILE A 48 0.20 0.47 5.59
C ILE A 48 0.47 1.88 6.14
N GLY A 49 1.32 2.03 7.15
CA GLY A 49 1.56 3.31 7.84
C GLY A 49 1.85 4.49 6.92
N PRO A 50 2.80 4.41 5.97
CA PRO A 50 3.07 5.50 5.03
C PRO A 50 1.83 5.93 4.24
N TYR A 51 1.00 5.00 3.80
CA TYR A 51 -0.22 5.32 3.04
C TYR A 51 -1.28 5.99 3.89
N LEU A 52 -1.44 5.57 5.14
CA LEU A 52 -2.35 6.24 6.07
C LEU A 52 -1.89 7.68 6.31
N SER A 53 -0.58 7.91 6.47
CA SER A 53 -0.02 9.26 6.62
C SER A 53 -0.30 10.15 5.39
N ILE A 54 -0.07 9.62 4.19
CA ILE A 54 -0.35 10.32 2.92
C ILE A 54 -1.85 10.68 2.82
N LEU A 55 -2.73 9.74 3.12
CA LEU A 55 -4.17 9.94 3.05
C LEU A 55 -4.70 10.88 4.15
N GLU A 56 -4.13 10.85 5.35
CA GLU A 56 -4.49 11.77 6.43
C GLU A 56 -4.07 13.22 6.12
N GLU A 57 -2.87 13.41 5.61
CA GLU A 57 -2.38 14.72 5.21
C GLU A 57 -3.20 15.27 4.03
N GLY A 58 -3.50 14.46 3.04
CA GLY A 58 -4.35 14.79 1.90
C GLY A 58 -3.70 15.73 0.89
N LYS A 59 -2.43 16.07 1.06
CA LYS A 59 -1.71 16.98 0.17
C LYS A 59 -1.45 16.34 -1.19
N ASP A 60 -1.63 17.11 -2.27
CA ASP A 60 -1.34 16.73 -3.66
C ASP A 60 -2.11 15.48 -4.18
N LEU A 61 -3.15 15.04 -3.45
CA LEU A 61 -3.98 13.92 -3.88
C LEU A 61 -5.04 14.31 -4.92
N ASP A 62 -5.30 15.60 -5.09
CA ASP A 62 -6.30 16.09 -6.06
C ASP A 62 -5.91 15.81 -7.51
N ARG A 63 -4.64 15.62 -7.80
CA ARG A 63 -4.14 15.29 -9.13
C ARG A 63 -4.49 13.89 -9.62
N PHE A 64 -4.92 13.00 -8.74
CA PHE A 64 -5.39 11.67 -9.09
C PHE A 64 -6.93 11.66 -9.19
N GLU A 65 -7.48 10.99 -10.18
CA GLU A 65 -8.93 10.75 -10.27
C GLU A 65 -9.38 9.70 -9.26
N ASN A 66 -8.58 8.65 -9.09
CA ASN A 66 -8.87 7.54 -8.20
C ASN A 66 -7.69 7.22 -7.29
N LEU A 67 -8.01 6.89 -6.04
CA LEU A 67 -7.08 6.37 -5.04
C LEU A 67 -7.52 4.97 -4.66
N VAL A 68 -6.61 4.01 -4.64
CA VAL A 68 -6.89 2.63 -4.23
C VAL A 68 -5.92 2.24 -3.12
N LEU A 69 -6.45 1.89 -1.96
CA LEU A 69 -5.68 1.35 -0.84
C LEU A 69 -5.98 -0.14 -0.65
N VAL A 70 -4.97 -0.97 -0.81
CA VAL A 70 -5.06 -2.41 -0.55
C VAL A 70 -4.23 -2.75 0.69
N HIS A 71 -4.89 -3.27 1.72
CA HIS A 71 -4.22 -3.72 2.93
C HIS A 71 -4.35 -5.23 3.10
N ALA A 72 -3.22 -5.93 3.03
CA ALA A 72 -3.17 -7.37 3.16
C ALA A 72 -2.54 -7.80 4.49
N ALA A 73 -3.19 -8.76 5.15
CA ALA A 73 -2.70 -9.42 6.38
C ALA A 73 -2.85 -10.95 6.27
N ARG A 74 -2.40 -11.66 7.30
CA ARG A 74 -2.64 -13.10 7.39
C ARG A 74 -4.08 -13.41 7.80
N TYR A 75 -4.55 -12.70 8.81
CA TYR A 75 -5.89 -12.84 9.42
C TYR A 75 -6.57 -11.49 9.53
N ALA A 76 -7.88 -11.47 9.56
CA ALA A 76 -8.69 -10.25 9.72
C ALA A 76 -8.36 -9.50 11.04
N ALA A 77 -8.05 -10.26 12.10
CA ALA A 77 -7.63 -9.71 13.39
C ALA A 77 -6.32 -8.91 13.32
N ASP A 78 -5.49 -9.13 12.28
CA ASP A 78 -4.25 -8.39 12.08
C ASP A 78 -4.48 -7.05 11.35
N LEU A 79 -5.70 -6.77 10.86
CA LEU A 79 -6.06 -5.53 10.17
C LEU A 79 -6.43 -4.44 11.18
N SER A 80 -5.46 -3.99 11.97
CA SER A 80 -5.67 -3.09 13.13
C SER A 80 -6.20 -1.70 12.76
N TYR A 81 -6.11 -1.28 11.49
CA TYR A 81 -6.46 0.06 11.02
C TYR A 81 -7.80 0.15 10.29
N LEU A 82 -8.65 -0.90 10.34
CA LEU A 82 -9.94 -0.92 9.65
C LEU A 82 -10.81 0.31 9.96
N PRO A 83 -11.02 0.73 11.23
CA PRO A 83 -11.83 1.92 11.53
C PRO A 83 -11.26 3.19 10.91
N GLN A 84 -9.94 3.38 10.94
CA GLN A 84 -9.28 4.54 10.35
C GLN A 84 -9.41 4.53 8.82
N MET A 85 -9.22 3.38 8.17
CA MET A 85 -9.40 3.22 6.74
C MET A 85 -10.84 3.56 6.30
N GLN A 86 -11.85 3.09 7.03
CA GLN A 86 -13.25 3.40 6.77
C GLN A 86 -13.56 4.90 6.92
N ALA A 87 -12.98 5.56 7.92
CA ALA A 87 -13.12 7.01 8.09
C ALA A 87 -12.46 7.78 6.92
N LEU A 88 -11.30 7.33 6.44
CA LEU A 88 -10.64 7.90 5.27
C LEU A 88 -11.47 7.68 3.99
N GLU A 89 -11.99 6.50 3.77
CA GLU A 89 -12.83 6.20 2.60
C GLU A 89 -14.06 7.11 2.57
N ALA A 90 -14.73 7.30 3.70
CA ALA A 90 -15.84 8.23 3.83
C ALA A 90 -15.43 9.70 3.56
N ARG A 91 -14.26 10.13 4.07
CA ARG A 91 -13.72 11.48 3.85
C ARG A 91 -13.46 11.77 2.39
N TYR A 92 -13.00 10.78 1.62
CA TYR A 92 -12.68 10.94 0.20
C TYR A 92 -13.88 10.75 -0.74
N ALA A 93 -15.08 10.52 -0.22
CA ALA A 93 -16.36 10.58 -0.94
C ALA A 93 -16.36 9.84 -2.30
N GLY A 94 -15.89 8.57 -2.31
CA GLY A 94 -15.85 7.71 -3.50
C GLY A 94 -14.59 7.82 -4.36
N LYS A 95 -13.72 8.80 -4.13
CA LYS A 95 -12.42 8.90 -4.76
C LYS A 95 -11.44 7.82 -4.24
N LEU A 96 -11.48 7.52 -2.93
CA LEU A 96 -10.72 6.45 -2.32
C LEU A 96 -11.55 5.16 -2.29
N ARG A 97 -10.97 4.09 -2.76
CA ARG A 97 -11.51 2.72 -2.65
C ARG A 97 -10.56 1.88 -1.81
N ILE A 98 -11.11 1.14 -0.86
CA ILE A 98 -10.32 0.32 0.05
C ILE A 98 -10.66 -1.15 -0.14
N GLN A 99 -9.64 -1.97 -0.30
CA GLN A 99 -9.79 -3.42 -0.36
C GLN A 99 -8.90 -4.10 0.68
N SER A 100 -9.52 -4.72 1.65
CA SER A 100 -8.85 -5.59 2.61
C SER A 100 -8.64 -6.99 2.05
N VAL A 101 -7.49 -7.58 2.35
CA VAL A 101 -7.10 -8.91 1.89
C VAL A 101 -6.60 -9.75 3.06
N VAL A 102 -7.05 -10.98 3.16
CA VAL A 102 -6.56 -11.97 4.13
C VAL A 102 -6.04 -13.21 3.42
N SER A 103 -4.92 -13.77 3.90
CA SER A 103 -4.26 -14.85 3.17
C SER A 103 -4.40 -16.23 3.81
N ARG A 104 -4.94 -16.33 5.04
CA ARG A 104 -5.04 -17.59 5.78
C ARG A 104 -6.43 -17.90 6.29
N GLU A 105 -7.42 -17.15 5.89
CA GLU A 105 -8.82 -17.37 6.23
C GLU A 105 -9.72 -16.75 5.16
N THR A 106 -11.01 -16.93 5.29
CA THR A 106 -12.04 -16.22 4.53
C THR A 106 -12.80 -15.31 5.50
N ALA A 107 -12.95 -14.04 5.16
CA ALA A 107 -13.66 -13.07 5.99
C ALA A 107 -14.62 -12.22 5.14
N PRO A 108 -15.79 -11.84 5.68
CA PRO A 108 -16.79 -11.05 4.96
C PRO A 108 -16.22 -9.71 4.45
N GLY A 109 -16.49 -9.37 3.18
CA GLY A 109 -16.03 -8.13 2.57
C GLY A 109 -14.53 -8.06 2.25
N MET A 110 -13.80 -9.15 2.42
CA MET A 110 -12.36 -9.23 2.18
C MET A 110 -12.05 -10.23 1.07
N LEU A 111 -11.03 -9.94 0.27
CA LEU A 111 -10.48 -10.92 -0.66
C LEU A 111 -9.62 -11.95 0.07
N THR A 112 -9.67 -13.20 -0.37
CA THR A 112 -8.83 -14.27 0.17
C THR A 112 -7.70 -14.59 -0.79
N GLY A 113 -6.45 -14.42 -0.32
CA GLY A 113 -5.28 -14.74 -1.14
C GLY A 113 -4.07 -13.84 -0.83
N ARG A 114 -3.10 -13.86 -1.75
CA ARG A 114 -1.95 -12.96 -1.73
C ARG A 114 -2.09 -11.92 -2.84
N ILE A 115 -1.61 -10.71 -2.62
CA ILE A 115 -1.71 -9.60 -3.59
C ILE A 115 -1.27 -10.01 -5.00
N PRO A 116 -0.10 -10.64 -5.24
CA PRO A 116 0.30 -11.05 -6.59
C PRO A 116 -0.72 -11.98 -7.26
N PHE A 117 -1.21 -12.97 -6.54
CA PHE A 117 -2.21 -13.92 -7.06
C PHE A 117 -3.54 -13.23 -7.40
N LEU A 118 -3.99 -12.30 -6.57
CA LEU A 118 -5.24 -11.55 -6.80
C LEU A 118 -5.13 -10.61 -8.01
N ILE A 119 -3.94 -10.08 -8.28
CA ILE A 119 -3.66 -9.30 -9.50
C ILE A 119 -3.60 -10.22 -10.72
N GLU A 120 -2.91 -11.35 -10.62
CA GLU A 120 -2.77 -12.34 -11.72
C GLU A 120 -4.12 -12.85 -12.20
N THR A 121 -5.03 -13.14 -11.28
CA THR A 121 -6.38 -13.64 -11.57
C THR A 121 -7.36 -12.54 -11.96
N GLY A 122 -7.01 -11.26 -11.81
CA GLY A 122 -7.90 -10.11 -12.02
C GLY A 122 -8.87 -9.86 -10.86
N ALA A 123 -8.89 -10.70 -9.83
CA ALA A 123 -9.84 -10.59 -8.71
C ALA A 123 -9.69 -9.28 -7.93
N LEU A 124 -8.49 -8.73 -7.83
CA LEU A 124 -8.27 -7.44 -7.16
C LEU A 124 -8.92 -6.29 -7.93
N GLU A 125 -8.72 -6.24 -9.24
CA GLU A 125 -9.26 -5.21 -10.11
C GLU A 125 -10.77 -5.30 -10.23
N GLU A 126 -11.30 -6.52 -10.30
CA GLU A 126 -12.75 -6.77 -10.28
C GLU A 126 -13.39 -6.26 -8.99
N ALA A 127 -12.80 -6.57 -7.82
CA ALA A 127 -13.30 -6.13 -6.53
C ALA A 127 -13.26 -4.61 -6.37
N VAL A 128 -12.19 -3.97 -6.85
CA VAL A 128 -12.01 -2.50 -6.80
C VAL A 128 -12.83 -1.80 -7.89
N GLY A 129 -13.12 -2.47 -9.01
CA GLY A 129 -13.82 -1.90 -10.17
C GLY A 129 -12.98 -0.93 -10.97
N LEU A 130 -11.64 -1.07 -10.97
CA LEU A 130 -10.69 -0.25 -11.72
C LEU A 130 -9.61 -1.12 -12.34
N PRO A 131 -9.19 -0.86 -13.59
CA PRO A 131 -8.08 -1.57 -14.20
C PRO A 131 -6.73 -1.04 -13.70
N MET A 132 -5.73 -1.90 -13.69
CA MET A 132 -4.34 -1.54 -13.41
C MET A 132 -3.54 -1.60 -14.72
N THR A 133 -3.32 -0.45 -15.36
CA THR A 133 -2.71 -0.36 -16.69
C THR A 133 -1.50 0.58 -16.71
N THR A 134 -0.64 0.47 -17.71
CA THR A 134 0.48 1.39 -17.92
C THR A 134 0.04 2.81 -18.23
N ASP A 135 -1.13 2.97 -18.87
CA ASP A 135 -1.58 4.28 -19.36
C ASP A 135 -2.18 5.14 -18.25
N THR A 136 -2.79 4.50 -17.25
CA THR A 136 -3.59 5.22 -16.26
C THR A 136 -3.14 5.02 -14.81
N SER A 137 -2.24 4.06 -14.54
CA SER A 137 -1.96 3.65 -13.17
C SER A 137 -0.51 3.83 -12.74
N HIS A 138 -0.32 4.28 -11.50
CA HIS A 138 0.93 4.12 -10.78
C HIS A 138 0.72 3.25 -9.55
N VAL A 139 1.64 2.31 -9.30
CA VAL A 139 1.54 1.33 -8.22
C VAL A 139 2.64 1.56 -7.19
N MET A 140 2.27 1.95 -5.99
CA MET A 140 3.15 2.01 -4.83
C MET A 140 3.06 0.70 -4.05
N LEU A 141 4.21 0.08 -3.80
CA LEU A 141 4.33 -1.22 -3.12
C LEU A 141 5.10 -1.05 -1.81
N CYS A 142 4.51 -1.43 -0.68
CA CYS A 142 5.19 -1.36 0.61
C CYS A 142 4.93 -2.61 1.44
N GLY A 143 5.97 -3.18 2.04
CA GLY A 143 5.82 -4.28 3.00
C GLY A 143 6.75 -5.45 2.81
N ASN A 144 6.20 -6.65 2.89
CA ASN A 144 6.97 -7.88 2.77
C ASN A 144 7.81 -7.92 1.49
N PRO A 145 9.15 -8.09 1.58
CA PRO A 145 10.03 -8.04 0.41
C PRO A 145 9.68 -9.06 -0.67
N GLN A 146 9.15 -10.23 -0.30
CA GLN A 146 8.73 -11.22 -1.29
C GLN A 146 7.48 -10.75 -2.03
N MET A 147 6.48 -10.21 -1.31
CA MET A 147 5.28 -9.64 -1.95
C MET A 147 5.66 -8.52 -2.92
N VAL A 148 6.55 -7.63 -2.52
CA VAL A 148 7.02 -6.52 -3.37
C VAL A 148 7.69 -7.06 -4.64
N ARG A 149 8.63 -8.00 -4.50
CA ARG A 149 9.34 -8.62 -5.65
C ARG A 149 8.38 -9.35 -6.59
N ASP A 150 7.52 -10.19 -6.04
CA ASP A 150 6.58 -11.00 -6.83
C ASP A 150 5.59 -10.11 -7.59
N THR A 151 5.07 -9.06 -6.93
CA THR A 151 4.16 -8.11 -7.59
C THR A 151 4.88 -7.32 -8.69
N GLN A 152 6.09 -6.82 -8.45
CA GLN A 152 6.87 -6.12 -9.47
C GLN A 152 7.17 -7.00 -10.67
N GLN A 153 7.54 -8.27 -10.45
CA GLN A 153 7.82 -9.21 -11.53
C GLN A 153 6.56 -9.51 -12.33
N LEU A 154 5.46 -9.81 -11.65
CA LEU A 154 4.16 -10.06 -12.28
C LEU A 154 3.71 -8.89 -13.15
N LEU A 155 3.69 -7.67 -12.62
CA LEU A 155 3.26 -6.48 -13.34
C LEU A 155 4.17 -6.16 -14.54
N LYS A 156 5.47 -6.43 -14.41
CA LYS A 156 6.42 -6.31 -15.51
C LYS A 156 6.12 -7.30 -16.63
N GLU A 157 5.89 -8.57 -16.30
CA GLU A 157 5.69 -9.65 -17.28
C GLU A 157 4.32 -9.60 -17.94
N THR A 158 3.27 -9.33 -17.18
CA THR A 158 1.89 -9.42 -17.65
C THR A 158 1.34 -8.10 -18.18
N ARG A 159 1.88 -6.95 -17.70
CA ARG A 159 1.36 -5.61 -18.02
C ARG A 159 2.40 -4.62 -18.52
N GLN A 160 3.65 -5.07 -18.70
CA GLN A 160 4.78 -4.24 -19.17
C GLN A 160 5.08 -3.02 -18.28
N MET A 161 4.64 -3.05 -17.03
CA MET A 161 4.94 -1.99 -16.07
C MET A 161 6.41 -1.99 -15.69
N THR A 162 7.01 -0.82 -15.56
CA THR A 162 8.43 -0.64 -15.23
C THR A 162 8.62 0.03 -13.89
N LYS A 163 9.74 -0.23 -13.23
CA LYS A 163 10.13 0.50 -12.02
C LYS A 163 10.32 1.98 -12.32
N HIS A 164 9.75 2.82 -11.46
CA HIS A 164 10.00 4.24 -11.49
C HIS A 164 11.38 4.53 -10.91
N LEU A 165 12.14 5.37 -11.60
CA LEU A 165 13.41 5.94 -11.16
C LEU A 165 13.37 7.43 -11.44
N ARG A 166 13.96 8.27 -10.59
CA ARG A 166 13.98 9.74 -10.74
C ARG A 166 14.34 10.23 -12.15
N ARG A 167 15.27 9.55 -12.83
CA ARG A 167 15.73 9.90 -14.20
C ARG A 167 15.02 9.11 -15.30
N ARG A 168 14.17 8.18 -14.94
CA ARG A 168 13.41 7.35 -15.88
C ARG A 168 12.06 7.05 -15.26
N PRO A 169 11.03 7.84 -15.56
CA PRO A 169 9.67 7.60 -15.10
C PRO A 169 9.19 6.19 -15.44
N GLY A 170 8.46 5.60 -14.55
CA GLY A 170 7.89 4.27 -14.66
C GLY A 170 6.62 4.16 -13.84
N HIS A 171 6.06 2.97 -13.75
CA HIS A 171 4.72 2.71 -13.23
C HIS A 171 4.70 2.18 -11.80
N MET A 172 5.89 1.83 -11.23
CA MET A 172 5.96 1.20 -9.92
C MET A 172 7.01 1.85 -9.03
N THR A 173 6.62 2.27 -7.85
CA THR A 173 7.51 2.68 -6.75
C THR A 173 7.41 1.65 -5.63
N ALA A 174 8.51 1.31 -4.97
CA ALA A 174 8.49 0.29 -3.94
C ALA A 174 9.43 0.59 -2.78
N GLU A 175 8.98 0.24 -1.58
CA GLU A 175 9.78 0.22 -0.36
C GLU A 175 9.66 -1.14 0.33
N HIS A 176 10.79 -1.66 0.77
CA HIS A 176 10.88 -2.93 1.50
C HIS A 176 10.93 -2.63 3.00
N TYR A 177 10.04 -3.23 3.78
CA TYR A 177 9.91 -2.90 5.20
C TYR A 177 10.82 -3.72 6.11
N TRP A 178 11.39 -4.82 5.67
CA TRP A 178 12.39 -5.65 6.37
C TRP A 178 13.22 -6.50 5.44
#